data_1441f107373c349f63ae53f3b1d287fa
#
_entry.id   1441f107373c349f63ae53f3b1d287fa
#
_cell.length_a   1.000
_cell.length_b   1.000
_cell.length_c   1.000
_cell.angle_alpha   90.00
_cell.angle_beta   90.00
_cell.angle_gamma   90.00
#
_symmetry.space_group_name_H-M   'P 1'
#
loop_
_entity.id
_entity.type
_entity.pdbx_description
1 polymer ?
#
loop_
_entity_poly.entity_id
_entity_poly.type
_entity_poly.pdbx_seq_one_letter_code
_entity_poly.pdbx_strand_id
1 'polypeptide(L)'
;MERQVCETPSRLARSALALLIVALSSSGCSFNLSSLGPGGDKAPPTTATVTAAPLNDTARTNPQDAQIHTARALALAQSGKPAEALAAYNMALDLDPHSAQAFYLRGMLYQSEKQYEFAIADFTSANGLTPQQAEPLLGRAHCYLALGKNQEAAADLDEAAEVAPGNAQVWMTRAATYEKLGDRTKAADSYSRAVLLRPKDDAARNGLVRMGGKAG
;
A
#
# COMPACT_ATOMS: atom_id res chain seq x y z
N MET A 1 -39.51 45.00 25.25
CA MET A 1 -38.16 45.32 25.71
C MET A 1 -37.30 44.31 24.96
N GLU A 2 -36.86 44.79 23.88
CA GLU A 2 -35.51 45.09 23.30
C GLU A 2 -34.69 43.83 23.08
N ARG A 3 -34.68 43.46 21.85
CA ARG A 3 -33.71 43.54 20.71
C ARG A 3 -32.27 43.74 21.18
N GLN A 4 -31.41 42.78 20.86
CA GLN A 4 -30.14 43.13 20.22
C GLN A 4 -29.67 42.03 19.28
N VAL A 5 -29.66 42.45 18.05
CA VAL A 5 -28.97 41.86 16.88
C VAL A 5 -27.50 42.28 17.00
N CYS A 6 -26.57 41.40 16.83
CA CYS A 6 -25.21 41.80 16.56
C CYS A 6 -24.67 41.04 15.34
N GLU A 7 -24.35 41.86 14.41
CA GLU A 7 -23.94 41.65 13.03
C GLU A 7 -22.55 41.00 12.90
N THR A 8 -22.39 40.34 11.78
CA THR A 8 -21.11 39.95 11.20
C THR A 8 -20.26 41.16 10.81
N PRO A 9 -18.93 40.98 10.68
CA PRO A 9 -18.31 41.48 9.47
C PRO A 9 -17.46 40.45 8.72
N SER A 10 -17.83 40.32 7.48
CA SER A 10 -16.99 39.90 6.41
C SER A 10 -15.72 40.76 6.29
N ARG A 11 -14.55 40.17 6.19
CA ARG A 11 -13.41 40.80 5.52
C ARG A 11 -12.66 39.81 4.67
N LEU A 12 -12.84 40.02 3.41
CA LEU A 12 -11.91 39.72 2.33
C LEU A 12 -10.50 40.23 2.65
N ALA A 13 -9.51 39.40 2.60
CA ALA A 13 -8.13 39.84 2.41
C ALA A 13 -7.54 39.12 1.18
N ARG A 14 -7.49 39.86 0.11
CA ARG A 14 -6.63 39.65 -1.05
C ARG A 14 -5.18 39.92 -0.63
N SER A 15 -4.26 39.13 -1.10
CA SER A 15 -2.84 39.50 -1.37
C SER A 15 -2.10 38.20 -1.62
N ALA A 16 -1.47 38.02 -2.59
CA ALA A 16 -0.54 38.62 -3.52
C ALA A 16 0.34 37.48 -4.00
N LEU A 17 0.19 37.22 -5.25
CA LEU A 17 1.05 36.34 -6.06
C LEU A 17 2.44 36.98 -6.13
N ALA A 18 3.44 36.40 -5.48
CA ALA A 18 4.83 36.78 -5.68
C ALA A 18 5.49 35.78 -6.63
N LEU A 19 5.58 36.17 -7.90
CA LEU A 19 6.41 35.54 -8.90
C LEU A 19 7.90 35.81 -8.55
N LEU A 20 8.60 34.75 -8.20
CA LEU A 20 10.06 34.79 -8.08
C LEU A 20 10.66 34.23 -9.37
N ILE A 21 11.01 35.14 -10.26
CA ILE A 21 11.81 34.86 -11.46
C ILE A 21 13.27 34.72 -11.00
N VAL A 22 13.78 33.48 -10.99
CA VAL A 22 15.21 33.24 -10.84
C VAL A 22 15.86 33.27 -12.21
N ALA A 23 16.61 34.35 -12.46
CA ALA A 23 17.44 34.49 -13.63
C ALA A 23 18.62 33.50 -13.56
N LEU A 24 18.70 32.57 -14.52
CA LEU A 24 19.89 31.77 -14.76
C LEU A 24 20.95 32.69 -15.41
N SER A 25 21.96 33.05 -14.66
CA SER A 25 23.20 33.62 -15.18
C SER A 25 24.06 32.48 -15.76
N SER A 26 24.14 32.45 -17.07
CA SER A 26 25.06 31.61 -17.82
C SER A 26 26.50 32.15 -17.66
N SER A 27 27.28 31.49 -16.80
CA SER A 27 28.75 31.74 -16.79
C SER A 27 29.39 30.88 -17.87
N GLY A 28 29.65 31.50 -18.99
CA GLY A 28 30.44 30.93 -20.07
C GLY A 28 31.92 30.84 -19.65
N CYS A 29 32.44 29.63 -19.49
CA CYS A 29 33.88 29.40 -19.47
C CYS A 29 34.39 29.38 -20.90
N SER A 30 34.98 30.50 -21.34
CA SER A 30 35.76 30.58 -22.56
C SER A 30 37.06 29.82 -22.36
N PHE A 31 37.20 28.68 -23.03
CA PHE A 31 38.47 27.96 -23.07
C PHE A 31 39.30 28.50 -24.22
N ASN A 32 40.42 29.16 -23.90
CA ASN A 32 41.32 29.75 -24.88
C ASN A 32 42.27 28.69 -25.43
N LEU A 33 42.10 28.38 -26.71
CA LEU A 33 42.88 27.37 -27.44
C LEU A 33 44.01 28.08 -28.21
N SER A 34 45.03 28.56 -27.54
CA SER A 34 46.20 29.19 -28.16
C SER A 34 47.48 28.78 -27.47
N SER A 35 47.87 27.52 -27.62
CA SER A 35 49.29 27.15 -27.58
C SER A 35 49.46 25.67 -27.99
N LEU A 36 49.51 25.41 -29.29
CA LEU A 36 50.05 24.17 -29.83
C LEU A 36 51.14 24.54 -30.84
N GLY A 37 52.37 24.46 -30.37
CA GLY A 37 53.54 24.42 -31.24
C GLY A 37 53.67 23.05 -31.93
N PRO A 38 54.34 22.99 -33.08
CA PRO A 38 54.40 21.80 -33.90
C PRO A 38 55.53 20.86 -33.41
N GLY A 39 55.20 19.59 -33.23
CA GLY A 39 56.21 18.57 -32.97
C GLY A 39 55.70 17.19 -32.53
N GLY A 40 55.79 16.22 -33.41
CA GLY A 40 55.92 14.80 -33.02
C GLY A 40 54.81 13.88 -33.40
N ASP A 41 54.98 13.19 -34.52
CA ASP A 41 54.24 12.01 -34.97
C ASP A 41 54.19 10.92 -33.90
N LYS A 42 53.06 10.78 -33.23
CA LYS A 42 52.64 9.50 -32.65
C LYS A 42 51.14 9.38 -32.82
N ALA A 43 50.71 8.36 -33.53
CA ALA A 43 49.33 8.00 -33.72
C ALA A 43 48.60 7.95 -32.37
N PRO A 44 47.43 8.58 -32.27
CA PRO A 44 46.62 8.50 -31.03
C PRO A 44 46.16 7.04 -30.83
N PRO A 45 46.13 6.56 -29.58
CA PRO A 45 45.52 5.28 -29.28
C PRO A 45 44.07 5.35 -29.72
N THR A 46 43.66 4.32 -30.42
CA THR A 46 42.28 4.05 -30.84
C THR A 46 41.33 4.43 -29.72
N THR A 47 40.55 5.47 -29.92
CA THR A 47 39.37 5.75 -29.08
C THR A 47 38.52 4.51 -29.08
N ALA A 48 38.60 3.74 -28.01
CA ALA A 48 37.59 2.77 -27.73
C ALA A 48 36.28 3.56 -27.63
N THR A 49 35.51 3.50 -28.70
CA THR A 49 34.11 3.89 -28.67
C THR A 49 33.46 2.98 -27.64
N VAL A 50 33.28 3.49 -26.43
CA VAL A 50 32.37 2.88 -25.47
C VAL A 50 31.02 3.08 -26.11
N THR A 51 30.64 2.14 -26.99
CA THR A 51 29.25 1.94 -27.33
C THR A 51 28.59 1.62 -25.99
N ALA A 52 27.87 2.60 -25.46
CA ALA A 52 26.91 2.33 -24.39
C ALA A 52 26.04 1.21 -24.96
N ALA A 53 26.29 -0.01 -24.48
CA ALA A 53 25.38 -1.10 -24.72
C ALA A 53 24.01 -0.57 -24.32
N PRO A 54 22.96 -0.79 -25.13
CA PRO A 54 21.63 -0.48 -24.66
C PRO A 54 21.51 -1.13 -23.29
N LEU A 55 21.16 -0.34 -22.28
CA LEU A 55 20.74 -0.86 -21.00
C LEU A 55 19.56 -1.75 -21.34
N ASN A 56 19.86 -3.03 -21.60
CA ASN A 56 18.81 -4.04 -21.68
C ASN A 56 18.11 -3.96 -20.35
N ASP A 57 16.88 -3.57 -20.41
CA ASP A 57 15.88 -3.53 -19.33
C ASP A 57 15.55 -4.96 -18.80
N THR A 58 16.41 -5.91 -19.03
CA THR A 58 16.58 -7.10 -18.22
C THR A 58 17.43 -6.74 -17.00
N ALA A 59 17.01 -5.74 -16.22
CA ALA A 59 17.37 -5.68 -14.82
C ALA A 59 17.05 -7.09 -14.31
N ARG A 60 18.09 -7.81 -13.95
CA ARG A 60 18.06 -9.22 -13.61
C ARG A 60 17.07 -9.37 -12.47
N THR A 61 15.82 -9.65 -12.80
CA THR A 61 14.84 -10.12 -11.85
C THR A 61 15.37 -11.47 -11.37
N ASN A 62 15.96 -11.49 -10.20
CA ASN A 62 16.36 -12.72 -9.56
C ASN A 62 15.34 -13.04 -8.46
N PRO A 63 14.38 -13.91 -8.71
CA PRO A 63 13.34 -14.24 -7.72
C PRO A 63 13.93 -14.81 -6.42
N GLN A 64 15.10 -15.43 -6.46
CA GLN A 64 15.76 -15.93 -5.25
C GLN A 64 16.29 -14.81 -4.39
N ASP A 65 16.91 -13.79 -4.97
CA ASP A 65 17.37 -12.61 -4.24
C ASP A 65 16.17 -11.82 -3.69
N ALA A 66 15.07 -11.73 -4.45
CA ALA A 66 13.82 -11.13 -3.98
C ALA A 66 13.26 -11.83 -2.74
N GLN A 67 13.28 -13.16 -2.72
CA GLN A 67 12.84 -13.94 -1.54
C GLN A 67 13.74 -13.70 -0.32
N ILE A 68 15.05 -13.59 -0.51
CA ILE A 68 16.00 -13.28 0.57
C ILE A 68 15.69 -11.90 1.16
N HIS A 69 15.45 -10.89 0.31
CA HIS A 69 15.07 -9.56 0.77
C HIS A 69 13.70 -9.55 1.47
N THR A 70 12.73 -10.33 0.97
CA THR A 70 11.42 -10.49 1.61
C THR A 70 11.55 -11.12 3.01
N ALA A 71 12.34 -12.18 3.15
CA ALA A 71 12.58 -12.82 4.44
C ALA A 71 13.31 -11.88 5.41
N ARG A 72 14.31 -11.13 4.93
CA ARG A 72 15.02 -10.12 5.72
C ARG A 72 14.06 -9.02 6.20
N ALA A 73 13.19 -8.54 5.31
CA ALA A 73 12.19 -7.52 5.62
C ALA A 73 11.24 -7.99 6.73
N LEU A 74 10.76 -9.23 6.63
CA LEU A 74 9.90 -9.83 7.65
C LEU A 74 10.60 -9.90 9.02
N ALA A 75 11.86 -10.33 9.05
CA ALA A 75 12.65 -10.38 10.29
C ALA A 75 12.88 -8.98 10.91
N LEU A 76 13.12 -7.96 10.06
CA LEU A 76 13.24 -6.57 10.48
C LEU A 76 11.93 -6.02 11.05
N ALA A 77 10.80 -6.31 10.41
CA ALA A 77 9.46 -5.91 10.88
C ALA A 77 9.18 -6.54 12.26
N GLN A 78 9.45 -7.83 12.42
CA GLN A 78 9.30 -8.54 13.69
C GLN A 78 10.24 -8.01 14.80
N SER A 79 11.38 -7.45 14.41
CA SER A 79 12.35 -6.83 15.34
C SER A 79 12.01 -5.37 15.69
N GLY A 80 10.87 -4.86 15.24
CA GLY A 80 10.43 -3.49 15.51
C GLY A 80 11.20 -2.41 14.72
N LYS A 81 11.70 -2.76 13.53
CA LYS A 81 12.44 -1.87 12.62
C LYS A 81 11.69 -1.63 11.32
N PRO A 82 10.53 -0.95 11.37
CA PRO A 82 9.64 -0.83 10.21
C PRO A 82 10.28 -0.11 9.02
N ALA A 83 11.07 0.93 9.26
CA ALA A 83 11.73 1.67 8.18
C ALA A 83 12.75 0.82 7.40
N GLU A 84 13.56 0.02 8.10
CA GLU A 84 14.50 -0.90 7.46
C GLU A 84 13.76 -2.04 6.75
N ALA A 85 12.64 -2.51 7.31
CA ALA A 85 11.80 -3.53 6.69
C ALA A 85 11.16 -3.03 5.38
N LEU A 86 10.62 -1.80 5.36
CA LEU A 86 10.08 -1.18 4.14
C LEU A 86 11.14 -1.07 3.04
N ALA A 87 12.36 -0.63 3.40
CA ALA A 87 13.46 -0.57 2.43
C ALA A 87 13.78 -1.96 1.85
N ALA A 88 13.79 -3.00 2.68
CA ALA A 88 14.07 -4.36 2.23
C ALA A 88 12.92 -4.93 1.38
N TYR A 89 11.65 -4.64 1.69
CA TYR A 89 10.52 -5.01 0.82
C TYR A 89 10.57 -4.28 -0.53
N ASN A 90 10.96 -3.01 -0.55
CA ASN A 90 11.14 -2.28 -1.80
C ASN A 90 12.21 -2.94 -2.68
N MET A 91 13.36 -3.31 -2.10
CA MET A 91 14.40 -4.05 -2.82
C MET A 91 13.90 -5.41 -3.35
N ALA A 92 13.07 -6.10 -2.57
CA ALA A 92 12.46 -7.35 -3.02
C ALA A 92 11.55 -7.14 -4.24
N LEU A 93 10.75 -6.08 -4.23
CA LEU A 93 9.82 -5.76 -5.32
C LEU A 93 10.51 -5.15 -6.55
N ASP A 94 11.66 -4.50 -6.37
CA ASP A 94 12.52 -4.06 -7.48
C ASP A 94 13.13 -5.27 -8.22
N LEU A 95 13.44 -6.36 -7.48
CA LEU A 95 13.97 -7.62 -8.03
C LEU A 95 12.87 -8.53 -8.59
N ASP A 96 11.69 -8.56 -7.96
CA ASP A 96 10.52 -9.30 -8.41
C ASP A 96 9.24 -8.46 -8.28
N PRO A 97 8.87 -7.70 -9.32
CA PRO A 97 7.66 -6.88 -9.33
C PRO A 97 6.35 -7.68 -9.29
N HIS A 98 6.41 -9.01 -9.42
CA HIS A 98 5.26 -9.90 -9.40
C HIS A 98 5.17 -10.75 -8.13
N SER A 99 5.94 -10.43 -7.10
CA SER A 99 5.89 -11.12 -5.82
C SER A 99 4.64 -10.73 -5.02
N ALA A 100 3.57 -11.51 -5.17
CA ALA A 100 2.34 -11.32 -4.36
C ALA A 100 2.64 -11.36 -2.86
N GLN A 101 3.56 -12.23 -2.43
CA GLN A 101 3.98 -12.35 -1.05
C GLN A 101 4.66 -11.08 -0.53
N ALA A 102 5.56 -10.46 -1.30
CA ALA A 102 6.23 -9.23 -0.90
C ALA A 102 5.24 -8.07 -0.77
N PHE A 103 4.32 -7.92 -1.73
CA PHE A 103 3.22 -6.94 -1.62
C PHE A 103 2.37 -7.19 -0.38
N TYR A 104 1.91 -8.42 -0.17
CA TYR A 104 1.08 -8.75 0.99
C TYR A 104 1.76 -8.40 2.32
N LEU A 105 3.02 -8.80 2.49
CA LEU A 105 3.77 -8.57 3.72
C LEU A 105 4.10 -7.08 3.93
N ARG A 106 4.40 -6.33 2.86
CA ARG A 106 4.60 -4.88 2.94
C ARG A 106 3.28 -4.19 3.28
N GLY A 107 2.17 -4.62 2.69
CA GLY A 107 0.83 -4.15 3.02
C GLY A 107 0.47 -4.37 4.49
N MET A 108 0.81 -5.54 5.06
CA MET A 108 0.65 -5.80 6.49
C MET A 108 1.49 -4.85 7.36
N LEU A 109 2.72 -4.54 6.94
CA LEU A 109 3.57 -3.59 7.64
C LEU A 109 2.98 -2.18 7.58
N TYR A 110 2.54 -1.71 6.40
CA TYR A 110 1.85 -0.42 6.27
C TYR A 110 0.58 -0.36 7.13
N GLN A 111 -0.19 -1.46 7.19
CA GLN A 111 -1.39 -1.54 8.04
C GLN A 111 -1.03 -1.38 9.53
N SER A 112 0.04 -2.03 10.00
CA SER A 112 0.50 -1.93 11.39
C SER A 112 0.97 -0.52 11.76
N GLU A 113 1.56 0.19 10.80
CA GLU A 113 1.97 1.60 10.90
C GLU A 113 0.80 2.58 10.65
N LYS A 114 -0.44 2.07 10.49
CA LYS A 114 -1.66 2.85 10.22
C LYS A 114 -1.61 3.64 8.90
N GLN A 115 -0.74 3.26 7.99
CA GLN A 115 -0.63 3.83 6.65
C GLN A 115 -1.59 3.08 5.71
N TYR A 116 -2.90 3.23 5.97
CA TYR A 116 -3.94 2.38 5.37
C TYR A 116 -4.03 2.51 3.85
N GLU A 117 -3.79 3.68 3.28
CA GLU A 117 -3.84 3.91 1.83
C GLU A 117 -2.73 3.13 1.10
N PHE A 118 -1.51 3.13 1.65
CA PHE A 118 -0.40 2.34 1.11
C PHE A 118 -0.65 0.84 1.27
N ALA A 119 -1.21 0.42 2.41
CA ALA A 119 -1.60 -0.96 2.64
C ALA A 119 -2.65 -1.44 1.63
N ILE A 120 -3.68 -0.62 1.34
CA ILE A 120 -4.71 -0.91 0.34
C ILE A 120 -4.11 -1.10 -1.04
N ALA A 121 -3.17 -0.25 -1.45
CA ALA A 121 -2.49 -0.38 -2.74
C ALA A 121 -1.72 -1.71 -2.84
N ASP A 122 -0.98 -2.06 -1.80
CA ASP A 122 -0.19 -3.29 -1.75
C ASP A 122 -1.09 -4.54 -1.71
N PHE A 123 -2.16 -4.55 -0.90
CA PHE A 123 -3.12 -5.65 -0.89
C PHE A 123 -3.86 -5.79 -2.23
N THR A 124 -4.11 -4.67 -2.92
CA THR A 124 -4.70 -4.70 -4.27
C THR A 124 -3.75 -5.35 -5.27
N SER A 125 -2.46 -5.03 -5.21
CA SER A 125 -1.45 -5.68 -6.06
C SER A 125 -1.33 -7.16 -5.73
N ALA A 126 -1.30 -7.53 -4.44
CA ALA A 126 -1.25 -8.92 -4.02
C ALA A 126 -2.48 -9.72 -4.50
N ASN A 127 -3.69 -9.17 -4.35
CA ASN A 127 -4.92 -9.82 -4.82
C ASN A 127 -4.95 -9.97 -6.34
N GLY A 128 -4.48 -8.96 -7.09
CA GLY A 128 -4.39 -9.04 -8.55
C GLY A 128 -3.45 -10.14 -9.04
N LEU A 129 -2.40 -10.45 -8.27
CA LEU A 129 -1.44 -11.50 -8.58
C LEU A 129 -1.91 -12.89 -8.11
N THR A 130 -2.67 -12.96 -7.03
CA THR A 130 -3.16 -14.21 -6.43
C THR A 130 -4.63 -14.10 -6.00
N PRO A 131 -5.58 -14.02 -6.95
CA PRO A 131 -7.00 -13.79 -6.65
C PRO A 131 -7.69 -14.95 -5.91
N GLN A 132 -7.02 -16.11 -5.82
CA GLN A 132 -7.51 -17.28 -5.08
C GLN A 132 -7.18 -17.24 -3.57
N GLN A 133 -6.64 -16.16 -3.07
CA GLN A 133 -6.25 -16.01 -1.66
C GLN A 133 -7.12 -14.95 -0.96
N ALA A 134 -7.72 -15.33 0.17
CA ALA A 134 -8.57 -14.43 0.95
C ALA A 134 -7.79 -13.45 1.82
N GLU A 135 -6.52 -13.72 2.11
CA GLU A 135 -5.70 -12.93 3.03
C GLU A 135 -5.50 -11.48 2.57
N PRO A 136 -5.18 -11.19 1.28
CA PRO A 136 -5.09 -9.80 0.80
C PRO A 136 -6.43 -9.06 0.87
N LEU A 137 -7.54 -9.75 0.56
CA LEU A 137 -8.89 -9.18 0.65
C LEU A 137 -9.25 -8.84 2.09
N LEU A 138 -8.97 -9.75 3.03
CA LEU A 138 -9.21 -9.53 4.46
C LEU A 138 -8.35 -8.37 5.00
N GLY A 139 -7.07 -8.29 4.61
CA GLY A 139 -6.18 -7.21 4.97
C GLY A 139 -6.69 -5.86 4.45
N ARG A 140 -7.11 -5.81 3.17
CA ARG A 140 -7.65 -4.60 2.55
C ARG A 140 -8.97 -4.18 3.21
N ALA A 141 -9.86 -5.12 3.50
CA ALA A 141 -11.09 -4.88 4.23
C ALA A 141 -10.84 -4.25 5.61
N HIS A 142 -9.85 -4.74 6.36
CA HIS A 142 -9.47 -4.13 7.64
C HIS A 142 -9.00 -2.68 7.49
N CYS A 143 -8.24 -2.38 6.43
CA CYS A 143 -7.83 -1.01 6.13
C CYS A 143 -9.03 -0.12 5.78
N TYR A 144 -9.97 -0.61 4.96
CA TYR A 144 -11.21 0.10 4.67
C TYR A 144 -12.05 0.36 5.92
N LEU A 145 -12.18 -0.62 6.82
CA LEU A 145 -12.87 -0.44 8.10
C LEU A 145 -12.21 0.61 8.99
N ALA A 146 -10.90 0.67 9.01
CA ALA A 146 -10.15 1.68 9.75
C ALA A 146 -10.36 3.09 9.19
N LEU A 147 -10.58 3.21 7.88
CA LEU A 147 -10.91 4.46 7.19
C LEU A 147 -12.41 4.79 7.19
N GLY A 148 -13.27 3.96 7.81
CA GLY A 148 -14.72 4.15 7.81
C GLY A 148 -15.41 3.80 6.49
N LYS A 149 -14.70 3.21 5.53
CA LYS A 149 -15.19 2.78 4.22
C LYS A 149 -15.86 1.39 4.34
N ASN A 150 -17.00 1.35 5.03
CA ASN A 150 -17.63 0.08 5.39
C ASN A 150 -18.20 -0.69 4.18
N GLN A 151 -18.62 0.01 3.13
CA GLN A 151 -19.18 -0.63 1.93
C GLN A 151 -18.09 -1.32 1.11
N GLU A 152 -16.93 -0.68 0.94
CA GLU A 152 -15.78 -1.24 0.28
C GLU A 152 -15.24 -2.46 1.05
N ALA A 153 -15.20 -2.36 2.37
CA ALA A 153 -14.85 -3.50 3.22
C ALA A 153 -15.83 -4.67 3.07
N ALA A 154 -17.13 -4.40 2.98
CA ALA A 154 -18.13 -5.45 2.78
C ALA A 154 -17.96 -6.16 1.44
N ALA A 155 -17.64 -5.43 0.37
CA ALA A 155 -17.38 -6.02 -0.95
C ALA A 155 -16.17 -6.97 -0.91
N ASP A 156 -15.05 -6.54 -0.31
CA ASP A 156 -13.87 -7.39 -0.16
C ASP A 156 -14.16 -8.64 0.68
N LEU A 157 -14.98 -8.49 1.72
CA LEU A 157 -15.35 -9.61 2.61
C LEU A 157 -16.34 -10.57 1.97
N ASP A 158 -17.20 -10.10 1.08
CA ASP A 158 -18.06 -10.95 0.26
C ASP A 158 -17.21 -11.85 -0.63
N GLU A 159 -16.25 -11.26 -1.36
CA GLU A 159 -15.30 -12.00 -2.19
C GLU A 159 -14.43 -12.96 -1.37
N ALA A 160 -13.89 -12.50 -0.23
CA ALA A 160 -13.08 -13.34 0.66
C ALA A 160 -13.86 -14.56 1.20
N ALA A 161 -15.17 -14.41 1.47
CA ALA A 161 -16.02 -15.49 1.92
C ALA A 161 -16.30 -16.54 0.83
N GLU A 162 -16.30 -16.13 -0.44
CA GLU A 162 -16.42 -17.05 -1.59
C GLU A 162 -15.12 -17.84 -1.79
N VAL A 163 -13.97 -17.15 -1.70
CA VAL A 163 -12.63 -17.74 -1.89
C VAL A 163 -12.28 -18.69 -0.73
N ALA A 164 -12.60 -18.31 0.50
CA ALA A 164 -12.24 -19.07 1.70
C ALA A 164 -13.44 -19.33 2.63
N PRO A 165 -14.43 -20.13 2.21
CA PRO A 165 -15.65 -20.37 3.00
C PRO A 165 -15.39 -21.05 4.34
N GLY A 166 -14.24 -21.71 4.51
CA GLY A 166 -13.80 -22.32 5.77
C GLY A 166 -13.08 -21.37 6.73
N ASN A 167 -12.83 -20.11 6.34
CA ASN A 167 -12.13 -19.16 7.18
C ASN A 167 -13.09 -18.41 8.12
N ALA A 168 -13.18 -18.87 9.38
CA ALA A 168 -14.06 -18.26 10.37
C ALA A 168 -13.78 -16.76 10.61
N GLN A 169 -12.52 -16.30 10.43
CA GLN A 169 -12.16 -14.89 10.61
C GLN A 169 -12.82 -14.00 9.55
N VAL A 170 -12.88 -14.49 8.31
CA VAL A 170 -13.57 -13.78 7.22
C VAL A 170 -15.04 -13.59 7.57
N TRP A 171 -15.72 -14.66 8.00
CA TRP A 171 -17.13 -14.61 8.39
C TRP A 171 -17.38 -13.69 9.58
N MET A 172 -16.49 -13.70 10.59
CA MET A 172 -16.57 -12.80 11.73
C MET A 172 -16.44 -11.34 11.34
N THR A 173 -15.44 -11.02 10.50
CA THR A 173 -15.21 -9.64 10.06
C THR A 173 -16.36 -9.18 9.16
N ARG A 174 -16.85 -10.04 8.28
CA ARG A 174 -18.02 -9.79 7.41
C ARG A 174 -19.27 -9.49 8.25
N ALA A 175 -19.53 -10.31 9.28
CA ALA A 175 -20.66 -10.13 10.17
C ALA A 175 -20.62 -8.77 10.88
N ALA A 176 -19.47 -8.41 11.46
CA ALA A 176 -19.30 -7.13 12.14
C ALA A 176 -19.40 -5.93 11.18
N THR A 177 -18.98 -6.11 9.92
CA THR A 177 -19.11 -5.08 8.89
C THR A 177 -20.55 -4.85 8.49
N TYR A 178 -21.33 -5.92 8.26
CA TYR A 178 -22.76 -5.81 7.96
C TYR A 178 -23.58 -5.32 9.16
N GLU A 179 -23.16 -5.64 10.39
CA GLU A 179 -23.76 -5.08 11.60
C GLU A 179 -23.60 -3.55 11.62
N LYS A 180 -22.41 -3.02 11.29
CA LYS A 180 -22.15 -1.57 11.16
C LYS A 180 -22.96 -0.93 10.02
N LEU A 181 -23.17 -1.64 8.92
CA LEU A 181 -24.00 -1.18 7.80
C LEU A 181 -25.50 -1.25 8.07
N GLY A 182 -25.92 -1.90 9.17
CA GLY A 182 -27.33 -2.10 9.55
C GLY A 182 -28.03 -3.24 8.80
N ASP A 183 -27.30 -4.02 7.99
CA ASP A 183 -27.84 -5.21 7.32
C ASP A 183 -27.84 -6.40 8.29
N ARG A 184 -28.88 -6.47 9.10
CA ARG A 184 -29.05 -7.53 10.12
C ARG A 184 -29.11 -8.93 9.51
N THR A 185 -29.64 -9.07 8.30
CA THR A 185 -29.81 -10.35 7.63
C THR A 185 -28.45 -10.94 7.26
N LYS A 186 -27.63 -10.14 6.53
CA LYS A 186 -26.29 -10.58 6.16
C LYS A 186 -25.37 -10.74 7.36
N ALA A 187 -25.53 -9.90 8.40
CA ALA A 187 -24.80 -10.03 9.65
C ALA A 187 -25.14 -11.37 10.35
N ALA A 188 -26.44 -11.70 10.49
CA ALA A 188 -26.89 -12.95 11.11
C ALA A 188 -26.39 -14.18 10.36
N ASP A 189 -26.49 -14.19 9.03
CA ASP A 189 -25.95 -15.27 8.20
C ASP A 189 -24.44 -15.46 8.43
N SER A 190 -23.69 -14.39 8.41
CA SER A 190 -22.24 -14.42 8.60
C SER A 190 -21.85 -14.90 10.01
N TYR A 191 -22.54 -14.43 11.06
CA TYR A 191 -22.31 -14.93 12.42
C TYR A 191 -22.67 -16.41 12.54
N SER A 192 -23.75 -16.85 11.89
CA SER A 192 -24.13 -18.26 11.86
C SER A 192 -23.02 -19.13 11.25
N ARG A 193 -22.44 -18.70 10.13
CA ARG A 193 -21.31 -19.39 9.49
C ARG A 193 -20.08 -19.41 10.40
N ALA A 194 -19.76 -18.30 11.06
CA ALA A 194 -18.66 -18.24 12.01
C ALA A 194 -18.86 -19.21 13.19
N VAL A 195 -20.07 -19.30 13.75
CA VAL A 195 -20.42 -20.25 14.84
C VAL A 195 -20.28 -21.68 14.36
N LEU A 196 -20.72 -22.02 13.14
CA LEU A 196 -20.56 -23.38 12.59
C LEU A 196 -19.10 -23.77 12.47
N LEU A 197 -18.22 -22.84 12.09
CA LEU A 197 -16.79 -23.09 11.94
C LEU A 197 -16.06 -23.10 13.29
N ARG A 198 -16.51 -22.27 14.23
CA ARG A 198 -15.94 -22.14 15.58
C ARG A 198 -17.04 -22.11 16.64
N PRO A 199 -17.58 -23.26 17.03
CA PRO A 199 -18.75 -23.33 17.96
C PRO A 199 -18.50 -22.74 19.36
N LYS A 200 -17.23 -22.66 19.76
CA LYS A 200 -16.82 -22.12 21.06
C LYS A 200 -16.46 -20.63 21.02
N ASP A 201 -16.65 -19.97 19.88
CA ASP A 201 -16.39 -18.53 19.74
C ASP A 201 -17.57 -17.74 20.32
N ASP A 202 -17.40 -17.24 21.54
CA ASP A 202 -18.43 -16.47 22.24
C ASP A 202 -18.75 -15.14 21.52
N ALA A 203 -17.78 -14.54 20.81
CA ALA A 203 -18.03 -13.32 20.06
C ALA A 203 -18.98 -13.58 18.89
N ALA A 204 -18.80 -14.69 18.17
CA ALA A 204 -19.68 -15.11 17.09
C ALA A 204 -21.09 -15.43 17.61
N ARG A 205 -21.18 -16.19 18.70
CA ARG A 205 -22.46 -16.58 19.32
C ARG A 205 -23.24 -15.35 19.80
N ASN A 206 -22.57 -14.44 20.52
CA ASN A 206 -23.18 -13.21 21.02
C ASN A 206 -23.60 -12.29 19.85
N GLY A 207 -22.81 -12.22 18.79
CA GLY A 207 -23.15 -11.51 17.57
C GLY A 207 -24.43 -12.06 16.93
N LEU A 208 -24.52 -13.39 16.79
CA LEU A 208 -25.69 -14.05 16.25
C LEU A 208 -26.95 -13.75 17.07
N VAL A 209 -26.86 -13.83 18.41
CA VAL A 209 -27.98 -13.51 19.30
C VAL A 209 -28.41 -12.04 19.16
N ARG A 210 -27.50 -11.10 19.09
CA ARG A 210 -27.83 -9.67 18.84
C ARG A 210 -28.58 -9.48 17.53
N MET A 211 -28.27 -10.28 16.52
CA MET A 211 -28.96 -10.25 15.22
C MET A 211 -30.31 -10.98 15.23
N GLY A 212 -30.70 -11.61 16.34
CA GLY A 212 -31.96 -12.33 16.50
C GLY A 212 -31.88 -13.82 16.16
N GLY A 213 -30.66 -14.34 15.92
CA GLY A 213 -30.45 -15.78 15.73
C GLY A 213 -30.39 -16.57 17.05
N LYS A 214 -30.52 -17.88 16.97
CA LYS A 214 -30.34 -18.78 18.11
C LYS A 214 -28.94 -19.35 18.08
N ALA A 215 -28.14 -19.07 19.11
CA ALA A 215 -26.88 -19.78 19.33
C ALA A 215 -27.26 -21.11 20.05
N GLY A 216 -27.29 -22.20 19.27
CA GLY A 216 -27.59 -23.54 19.82
C GLY A 216 -26.55 -24.01 20.81
#